data_aba39ef56facec3e4e35a3a4289fb7f4
#
_entry.id   aba39ef56facec3e4e35a3a4289fb7f4
#
_cell.length_a   1.000
_cell.length_b   1.000
_cell.length_c   1.000
_cell.angle_alpha   90.00
_cell.angle_beta   90.00
_cell.angle_gamma   90.00
#
_symmetry.space_group_name_H-M   'P 1'
#
loop_
_entity.id
_entity.type
_entity.pdbx_description
1 polymer ?
#
loop_
_entity_poly.entity_id
_entity_poly.type
_entity_poly.pdbx_seq_one_letter_code
_entity_poly.pdbx_strand_id
1 'polypeptide(L)'
;MRPTDTDSATGTYTDIEDPPVVPFDPFELKDVVGGSIRDPYPRLHELRRESPVHTGPIDVGEGEDIGDPTKPPPVTVFGFDEVVQVLRDNETYSSTVYEDVMGMVMGRTILQMDEPEHRIIRALVAPSFRSKVLERWEEGLVAMVVNELIDSFGESGHTDLVRSITFNFPVQVIARILGLPRSDYPRFQRWALELTSVAANWERGMAASEALRAYFAEVMEDRRAHPGDDLISDLVRAEVEGERLTDEEIYSFLRLLLPAGVETTYRVSGSLLFALLNDRPQFHALFEDRTLYPQAFEEAVRWEPPVTVILRRAARDTELCGVKIEEGADIALMIGAANRDERKYVDPDRYDMFRAIRQHVGFGFGVHVCLGMHLARMESRVAINTLFDRLGPFTLDPDAEPPHIEGLAFRSPLSLPVVFAAA
;
A
#
# COMPACT_ATOMS: atom_id res chain seq x y z
N MET A 1 -19.55 19.88 22.61
CA MET A 1 -19.69 20.78 21.48
C MET A 1 -19.76 19.83 20.28
N ARG A 2 -20.88 19.76 19.55
CA ARG A 2 -21.01 18.83 18.42
C ARG A 2 -20.01 19.24 17.33
N PRO A 3 -19.30 18.29 16.68
CA PRO A 3 -18.49 18.63 15.52
C PRO A 3 -19.43 19.22 14.45
N THR A 4 -19.09 20.39 13.99
CA THR A 4 -19.78 21.01 12.85
C THR A 4 -19.53 20.15 11.62
N ASP A 5 -20.61 19.63 11.03
CA ASP A 5 -20.62 19.06 9.68
C ASP A 5 -20.01 20.11 8.73
N THR A 6 -18.73 19.94 8.40
CA THR A 6 -18.11 20.72 7.34
C THR A 6 -18.42 20.08 6.00
N ASP A 7 -19.69 20.06 5.63
CA ASP A 7 -20.16 19.84 4.26
C ASP A 7 -19.96 21.15 3.49
N SER A 8 -18.72 21.61 3.37
CA SER A 8 -18.39 22.88 2.70
C SER A 8 -18.06 22.70 1.21
N ALA A 9 -18.06 21.47 0.70
CA ALA A 9 -17.95 21.24 -0.73
C ALA A 9 -19.35 21.31 -1.39
N THR A 10 -19.75 22.50 -1.80
CA THR A 10 -21.04 22.75 -2.49
C THR A 10 -20.99 22.45 -3.99
N GLY A 11 -19.97 21.81 -4.51
CA GLY A 11 -19.84 21.45 -5.92
C GLY A 11 -20.10 19.96 -6.14
N THR A 12 -21.12 19.62 -6.91
CA THR A 12 -21.19 18.31 -7.56
C THR A 12 -20.39 18.41 -8.85
N TYR A 13 -19.27 17.69 -8.95
CA TYR A 13 -18.47 17.58 -10.18
C TYR A 13 -19.17 16.57 -11.12
N THR A 14 -20.30 16.97 -11.71
CA THR A 14 -21.28 16.08 -12.36
C THR A 14 -21.09 15.87 -13.85
N ASP A 15 -20.26 16.68 -14.50
CA ASP A 15 -20.17 16.70 -15.97
C ASP A 15 -19.14 15.70 -16.56
N ILE A 16 -18.52 14.88 -15.72
CA ILE A 16 -17.57 13.87 -16.18
C ILE A 16 -18.36 12.63 -16.60
N GLU A 17 -18.27 12.27 -17.89
CA GLU A 17 -18.82 11.01 -18.40
C GLU A 17 -18.18 9.83 -17.65
N ASP A 18 -19.01 9.10 -16.92
CA ASP A 18 -18.58 7.87 -16.29
C ASP A 18 -18.28 6.81 -17.37
N PRO A 19 -17.11 6.17 -17.35
CA PRO A 19 -16.88 5.01 -18.19
C PRO A 19 -17.95 3.94 -17.91
N PRO A 20 -18.30 3.10 -18.91
CA PRO A 20 -19.32 2.06 -18.75
C PRO A 20 -19.06 1.22 -17.51
N VAL A 21 -20.07 1.10 -16.63
CA VAL A 21 -19.97 0.27 -15.43
C VAL A 21 -20.00 -1.21 -15.86
N VAL A 22 -18.84 -1.85 -15.90
CA VAL A 22 -18.74 -3.31 -16.01
C VAL A 22 -18.68 -3.86 -14.60
N PRO A 23 -19.61 -4.75 -14.19
CA PRO A 23 -19.54 -5.40 -12.89
C PRO A 23 -18.15 -6.04 -12.69
N PHE A 24 -17.53 -5.76 -11.55
CA PHE A 24 -16.17 -6.13 -11.28
C PHE A 24 -16.02 -6.46 -9.79
N ASP A 25 -15.54 -7.67 -9.49
CA ASP A 25 -15.10 -8.05 -8.15
C ASP A 25 -13.57 -7.89 -8.09
N PRO A 26 -13.04 -6.94 -7.30
CA PRO A 26 -11.60 -6.73 -7.16
C PRO A 26 -10.86 -7.96 -6.61
N PHE A 27 -11.56 -8.90 -6.00
CA PHE A 27 -10.98 -10.14 -5.48
C PHE A 27 -10.87 -11.25 -6.54
N GLU A 28 -11.54 -11.12 -7.68
CA GLU A 28 -11.34 -12.02 -8.83
C GLU A 28 -10.05 -11.74 -9.62
N LEU A 29 -9.41 -10.62 -9.35
CA LEU A 29 -8.15 -10.20 -10.01
C LEU A 29 -6.90 -10.78 -9.38
N LYS A 30 -7.02 -11.55 -8.32
CA LYS A 30 -5.90 -12.11 -7.56
C LYS A 30 -4.87 -12.85 -8.42
N ASP A 31 -5.33 -13.51 -9.48
CA ASP A 31 -4.50 -14.35 -10.34
C ASP A 31 -3.64 -13.54 -11.32
N VAL A 32 -3.87 -12.23 -11.45
CA VAL A 32 -3.20 -11.38 -12.43
C VAL A 32 -2.11 -10.49 -11.84
N VAL A 33 -2.30 -9.99 -10.62
CA VAL A 33 -1.36 -9.03 -10.00
C VAL A 33 -0.53 -9.66 -8.90
N GLY A 34 -1.06 -10.66 -8.20
CA GLY A 34 -0.41 -11.24 -7.01
C GLY A 34 -0.06 -12.73 -7.15
N GLY A 35 -0.62 -13.41 -8.15
CA GLY A 35 -0.56 -14.87 -8.21
C GLY A 35 -1.32 -15.55 -7.08
N SER A 36 -1.33 -16.90 -7.09
CA SER A 36 -2.05 -17.73 -6.11
C SER A 36 -1.12 -18.46 -5.13
N ILE A 37 0.15 -18.07 -5.05
CA ILE A 37 1.14 -18.75 -4.20
C ILE A 37 0.79 -18.51 -2.73
N ARG A 38 0.50 -19.60 -2.01
CA ARG A 38 0.19 -19.53 -0.57
C ARG A 38 1.42 -19.26 0.29
N ASP A 39 2.52 -19.96 0.03
CA ASP A 39 3.75 -19.82 0.80
C ASP A 39 5.00 -19.85 -0.10
N PRO A 40 5.53 -18.69 -0.51
CA PRO A 40 6.75 -18.61 -1.31
C PRO A 40 8.02 -18.75 -0.45
N TYR A 41 7.94 -18.57 0.86
CA TYR A 41 9.09 -18.38 1.72
C TYR A 41 10.06 -19.58 1.78
N PRO A 42 9.63 -20.85 1.79
CA PRO A 42 10.54 -21.97 1.74
C PRO A 42 11.51 -21.89 0.55
N ARG A 43 10.97 -21.57 -0.65
CA ARG A 43 11.76 -21.40 -1.86
C ARG A 43 12.66 -20.16 -1.81
N LEU A 44 12.14 -19.03 -1.31
CA LEU A 44 12.93 -17.81 -1.15
C LEU A 44 14.10 -17.99 -0.16
N HIS A 45 13.90 -18.80 0.89
CA HIS A 45 14.95 -19.14 1.84
C HIS A 45 16.03 -20.03 1.23
N GLU A 46 15.68 -20.99 0.39
CA GLU A 46 16.64 -21.81 -0.34
C GLU A 46 17.51 -20.92 -1.23
N LEU A 47 16.89 -20.09 -2.07
CA LEU A 47 17.59 -19.16 -2.94
C LEU A 47 18.52 -18.22 -2.15
N ARG A 48 18.06 -17.63 -1.05
CA ARG A 48 18.91 -16.76 -0.21
C ARG A 48 20.11 -17.50 0.38
N ARG A 49 19.96 -18.77 0.80
CA ARG A 49 21.08 -19.57 1.33
C ARG A 49 22.07 -19.97 0.25
N GLU A 50 21.61 -20.21 -0.96
CA GLU A 50 22.48 -20.47 -2.11
C GLU A 50 23.31 -19.23 -2.43
N SER A 51 22.67 -18.08 -2.56
CA SER A 51 23.29 -16.77 -2.73
C SER A 51 22.30 -15.66 -2.32
N PRO A 52 22.76 -14.59 -1.66
CA PRO A 52 21.90 -13.44 -1.39
C PRO A 52 21.55 -12.64 -2.66
N VAL A 53 22.26 -12.86 -3.77
CA VAL A 53 22.07 -12.19 -5.06
C VAL A 53 22.15 -13.23 -6.18
N HIS A 54 21.17 -13.23 -7.09
CA HIS A 54 21.14 -14.11 -8.25
C HIS A 54 21.02 -13.29 -9.54
N THR A 55 21.50 -13.85 -10.65
CA THR A 55 21.35 -13.28 -11.99
C THR A 55 20.60 -14.25 -12.90
N GLY A 56 19.82 -13.69 -13.83
CA GLY A 56 18.98 -14.45 -14.75
C GLY A 56 17.60 -14.77 -14.18
N PRO A 57 16.75 -15.47 -14.97
CA PRO A 57 15.43 -15.89 -14.57
C PRO A 57 15.46 -16.76 -13.31
N ILE A 58 14.52 -16.54 -12.39
CA ILE A 58 14.39 -17.31 -11.16
C ILE A 58 12.98 -17.81 -11.03
N ASP A 59 12.80 -19.12 -10.89
CA ASP A 59 11.53 -19.72 -10.54
C ASP A 59 11.29 -19.58 -9.02
N VAL A 60 10.31 -18.76 -8.69
CA VAL A 60 9.82 -18.55 -7.31
C VAL A 60 8.48 -19.30 -7.05
N GLY A 61 8.08 -20.19 -7.98
CA GLY A 61 6.90 -21.04 -7.85
C GLY A 61 5.75 -20.68 -8.82
N GLU A 62 5.92 -19.71 -9.72
CA GLU A 62 4.97 -19.34 -10.78
C GLU A 62 5.50 -19.60 -12.20
N GLY A 63 6.63 -20.29 -12.31
CA GLY A 63 7.35 -20.49 -13.55
C GLY A 63 8.54 -19.53 -13.71
N GLU A 64 9.38 -19.82 -14.69
CA GLU A 64 10.52 -18.96 -15.03
C GLU A 64 10.02 -17.71 -15.78
N ASP A 65 10.30 -16.53 -15.24
CA ASP A 65 10.25 -15.30 -16.03
C ASP A 65 11.44 -15.31 -17.00
N ILE A 66 11.16 -15.56 -18.28
CA ILE A 66 12.19 -15.59 -19.32
C ILE A 66 12.82 -14.22 -19.58
N GLY A 67 12.25 -13.15 -19.00
CA GLY A 67 12.71 -11.78 -19.20
C GLY A 67 12.62 -11.31 -20.65
N ASP A 68 13.02 -10.08 -20.88
CA ASP A 68 13.16 -9.50 -22.22
C ASP A 68 14.57 -9.81 -22.76
N PRO A 69 14.72 -10.64 -23.82
CA PRO A 69 16.02 -11.00 -24.36
C PRO A 69 16.81 -9.82 -24.95
N THR A 70 16.20 -8.64 -25.07
CA THR A 70 16.86 -7.40 -25.54
C THR A 70 17.49 -6.60 -24.40
N LYS A 71 17.18 -6.96 -23.14
CA LYS A 71 17.73 -6.33 -21.92
C LYS A 71 18.83 -7.22 -21.30
N PRO A 72 19.73 -6.62 -20.51
CA PRO A 72 20.65 -7.40 -19.66
C PRO A 72 19.91 -8.39 -18.77
N PRO A 73 20.53 -9.51 -18.37
CA PRO A 73 19.90 -10.46 -17.47
C PRO A 73 19.40 -9.79 -16.17
N PRO A 74 18.16 -10.06 -15.74
CA PRO A 74 17.63 -9.50 -14.50
C PRO A 74 18.41 -10.01 -13.29
N VAL A 75 18.37 -9.23 -12.21
CA VAL A 75 19.01 -9.57 -10.93
C VAL A 75 17.98 -9.63 -9.83
N THR A 76 18.07 -10.64 -8.97
CA THR A 76 17.18 -10.76 -7.80
C THR A 76 17.99 -10.77 -6.51
N VAL A 77 17.58 -9.95 -5.53
CA VAL A 77 18.27 -9.74 -4.25
C VAL A 77 17.36 -10.19 -3.11
N PHE A 78 17.84 -11.14 -2.30
CA PHE A 78 17.07 -11.79 -1.22
C PHE A 78 17.54 -11.42 0.19
N GLY A 79 18.80 -11.04 0.35
CA GLY A 79 19.38 -10.78 1.66
C GLY A 79 19.07 -9.40 2.20
N PHE A 80 18.90 -9.29 3.53
CA PHE A 80 18.52 -8.02 4.17
C PHE A 80 19.53 -6.91 3.95
N ASP A 81 20.82 -7.19 4.21
CA ASP A 81 21.85 -6.16 4.11
C ASP A 81 22.10 -5.76 2.66
N GLU A 82 21.96 -6.69 1.72
CA GLU A 82 22.08 -6.46 0.29
C GLU A 82 20.92 -5.60 -0.23
N VAL A 83 19.69 -5.87 0.20
CA VAL A 83 18.51 -5.04 -0.11
C VAL A 83 18.69 -3.62 0.42
N VAL A 84 19.16 -3.47 1.67
CA VAL A 84 19.43 -2.15 2.26
C VAL A 84 20.54 -1.42 1.49
N GLN A 85 21.58 -2.12 1.05
CA GLN A 85 22.65 -1.54 0.24
C GLN A 85 22.09 -0.95 -1.06
N VAL A 86 21.30 -1.72 -1.81
CA VAL A 86 20.68 -1.27 -3.07
C VAL A 86 19.75 -0.10 -2.83
N LEU A 87 18.87 -0.16 -1.83
CA LEU A 87 17.91 0.92 -1.53
C LEU A 87 18.57 2.22 -1.06
N ARG A 88 19.79 2.16 -0.54
CA ARG A 88 20.57 3.32 -0.07
C ARG A 88 21.30 4.02 -1.20
N ASP A 89 21.76 3.28 -2.19
CA ASP A 89 22.59 3.79 -3.29
C ASP A 89 21.71 4.07 -4.53
N ASN A 90 20.98 5.19 -4.48
CA ASN A 90 20.10 5.61 -5.55
C ASN A 90 20.86 6.18 -6.78
N GLU A 91 22.16 6.44 -6.69
CA GLU A 91 22.97 6.84 -7.84
C GLU A 91 23.33 5.63 -8.73
N THR A 92 23.52 4.48 -8.12
CA THR A 92 23.85 3.23 -8.84
C THR A 92 22.58 2.45 -9.21
N TYR A 93 21.56 2.51 -8.37
CA TYR A 93 20.32 1.72 -8.50
C TYR A 93 19.10 2.64 -8.64
N SER A 94 18.82 3.02 -9.88
CA SER A 94 17.78 3.97 -10.28
C SER A 94 16.36 3.45 -10.05
N SER A 95 15.43 4.36 -9.82
CA SER A 95 13.99 4.08 -9.74
C SER A 95 13.28 4.18 -11.11
N THR A 96 13.98 4.51 -12.18
CA THR A 96 13.40 4.70 -13.53
C THR A 96 12.76 3.45 -14.13
N VAL A 97 13.02 2.24 -13.59
CA VAL A 97 12.29 1.02 -13.97
C VAL A 97 10.77 1.19 -13.88
N TYR A 98 10.27 2.03 -12.97
CA TYR A 98 8.84 2.28 -12.83
C TYR A 98 8.24 3.13 -13.95
N GLU A 99 9.04 3.78 -14.79
CA GLU A 99 8.55 4.45 -16.01
C GLU A 99 7.92 3.42 -16.96
N ASP A 100 8.58 2.27 -17.13
CA ASP A 100 8.10 1.19 -17.99
C ASP A 100 6.83 0.52 -17.43
N VAL A 101 6.71 0.45 -16.09
CA VAL A 101 5.64 -0.30 -15.41
C VAL A 101 4.39 0.55 -15.20
N MET A 102 4.55 1.81 -14.81
CA MET A 102 3.45 2.66 -14.32
C MET A 102 3.27 3.95 -15.13
N GLY A 103 4.29 4.36 -15.90
CA GLY A 103 4.32 5.68 -16.53
C GLY A 103 3.14 5.95 -17.47
N MET A 104 2.71 4.96 -18.25
CA MET A 104 1.58 5.11 -19.17
C MET A 104 0.23 5.29 -18.45
N VAL A 105 0.09 4.73 -17.24
CA VAL A 105 -1.16 4.71 -16.49
C VAL A 105 -1.27 5.92 -15.57
N MET A 106 -0.20 6.24 -14.88
CA MET A 106 -0.20 7.26 -13.81
C MET A 106 0.52 8.54 -14.19
N GLY A 107 1.22 8.54 -15.33
CA GLY A 107 2.13 9.62 -15.70
C GLY A 107 3.44 9.56 -14.92
N ARG A 108 4.19 10.66 -14.92
CA ARG A 108 5.47 10.77 -14.21
C ARG A 108 5.25 11.00 -12.72
N THR A 109 5.47 9.96 -11.92
CA THR A 109 5.26 10.00 -10.47
C THR A 109 6.58 10.09 -9.70
N ILE A 110 6.51 10.51 -8.43
CA ILE A 110 7.67 10.56 -7.53
C ILE A 110 8.35 9.18 -7.35
N LEU A 111 7.65 8.08 -7.60
CA LEU A 111 8.17 6.72 -7.44
C LEU A 111 9.27 6.38 -8.45
N GLN A 112 9.20 6.97 -9.66
CA GLN A 112 10.12 6.71 -10.77
C GLN A 112 11.22 7.76 -10.92
N MET A 113 11.19 8.82 -10.10
CA MET A 113 12.16 9.91 -10.16
C MET A 113 13.43 9.57 -9.39
N ASP A 114 14.58 10.00 -9.91
CA ASP A 114 15.85 9.98 -9.21
C ASP A 114 16.23 11.41 -8.76
N GLU A 115 17.35 11.54 -8.02
CA GLU A 115 17.89 12.83 -7.63
C GLU A 115 18.47 13.59 -8.86
N PRO A 116 18.33 14.90 -8.93
CA PRO A 116 17.84 15.83 -7.90
C PRO A 116 16.30 16.04 -7.93
N GLU A 117 15.62 15.62 -8.98
CA GLU A 117 14.18 15.85 -9.18
C GLU A 117 13.34 15.24 -8.05
N HIS A 118 13.61 13.98 -7.69
CA HIS A 118 12.93 13.32 -6.59
C HIS A 118 12.92 14.16 -5.31
N ARG A 119 14.06 14.74 -4.94
CA ARG A 119 14.18 15.56 -3.73
C ARG A 119 13.28 16.79 -3.76
N ILE A 120 13.19 17.46 -4.93
CA ILE A 120 12.36 18.66 -5.11
C ILE A 120 10.88 18.31 -4.93
N ILE A 121 10.40 17.32 -5.69
CA ILE A 121 8.99 16.89 -5.62
C ILE A 121 8.66 16.36 -4.23
N ARG A 122 9.55 15.54 -3.63
CA ARG A 122 9.35 15.04 -2.27
C ARG A 122 9.28 16.16 -1.24
N ALA A 123 10.07 17.20 -1.36
CA ALA A 123 10.03 18.35 -0.45
C ALA A 123 8.70 19.11 -0.51
N LEU A 124 8.05 19.13 -1.69
CA LEU A 124 6.74 19.75 -1.89
C LEU A 124 5.59 18.93 -1.29
N VAL A 125 5.63 17.59 -1.43
CA VAL A 125 4.51 16.73 -1.00
C VAL A 125 4.63 16.23 0.44
N ALA A 126 5.85 16.00 0.95
CA ALA A 126 6.09 15.39 2.26
C ALA A 126 5.53 16.18 3.47
N PRO A 127 5.46 17.52 3.46
CA PRO A 127 4.88 18.26 4.56
C PRO A 127 3.46 17.81 4.93
N SER A 128 2.62 17.47 3.94
CA SER A 128 1.23 17.04 4.13
C SER A 128 1.10 15.65 4.78
N PHE A 129 2.17 14.85 4.82
CA PHE A 129 2.20 13.51 5.42
C PHE A 129 2.93 13.43 6.76
N ARG A 130 3.29 14.58 7.35
CA ARG A 130 3.93 14.61 8.68
C ARG A 130 2.93 14.24 9.75
N SER A 131 3.37 13.51 10.78
CA SER A 131 2.52 13.04 11.88
C SER A 131 1.63 14.14 12.48
N LYS A 132 2.18 15.34 12.71
CA LYS A 132 1.42 16.47 13.26
C LYS A 132 0.28 16.94 12.34
N VAL A 133 0.42 16.80 11.02
CA VAL A 133 -0.64 17.14 10.06
C VAL A 133 -1.72 16.05 10.06
N LEU A 134 -1.29 14.79 10.21
CA LEU A 134 -2.18 13.63 10.23
C LEU A 134 -3.06 13.59 11.50
N GLU A 135 -2.61 14.16 12.63
CA GLU A 135 -3.40 14.25 13.88
C GLU A 135 -4.79 14.87 13.66
N ARG A 136 -4.93 15.80 12.70
CA ARG A 136 -6.23 16.42 12.34
C ARG A 136 -7.24 15.42 11.79
N TRP A 137 -6.77 14.31 11.21
CA TRP A 137 -7.61 13.28 10.58
C TRP A 137 -7.81 12.04 11.45
N GLU A 138 -7.03 11.92 12.52
CA GLU A 138 -6.96 10.69 13.31
C GLU A 138 -8.28 10.32 13.99
N GLU A 139 -8.76 11.16 14.89
CA GLU A 139 -9.90 10.79 15.75
C GLU A 139 -11.27 11.01 15.08
N GLY A 140 -11.38 12.04 14.26
CA GLY A 140 -12.67 12.43 13.66
C GLY A 140 -12.98 11.71 12.36
N LEU A 141 -11.96 11.45 11.52
CA LEU A 141 -12.17 11.01 10.15
C LEU A 141 -12.08 9.48 10.03
N VAL A 142 -10.99 8.87 10.47
CA VAL A 142 -10.79 7.41 10.31
C VAL A 142 -11.79 6.62 11.16
N ALA A 143 -11.95 7.00 12.43
CA ALA A 143 -12.92 6.35 13.31
C ALA A 143 -14.36 6.44 12.77
N MET A 144 -14.74 7.59 12.19
CA MET A 144 -16.07 7.78 11.58
C MET A 144 -16.26 6.81 10.41
N VAL A 145 -15.29 6.70 9.48
CA VAL A 145 -15.35 5.76 8.35
C VAL A 145 -15.55 4.32 8.83
N VAL A 146 -14.74 3.90 9.80
CA VAL A 146 -14.81 2.51 10.29
C VAL A 146 -16.12 2.25 11.02
N ASN A 147 -16.64 3.19 11.79
CA ASN A 147 -17.96 3.05 12.43
C ASN A 147 -19.09 2.94 11.39
N GLU A 148 -19.10 3.77 10.36
CA GLU A 148 -20.09 3.70 9.27
C GLU A 148 -20.05 2.32 8.57
N LEU A 149 -18.85 1.75 8.35
CA LEU A 149 -18.71 0.41 7.79
C LEU A 149 -19.24 -0.67 8.74
N ILE A 150 -18.92 -0.60 10.03
CA ILE A 150 -19.39 -1.56 11.04
C ILE A 150 -20.93 -1.52 11.18
N ASP A 151 -21.53 -0.34 11.11
CA ASP A 151 -23.00 -0.17 11.20
C ASP A 151 -23.74 -0.97 10.11
N SER A 152 -23.08 -1.26 8.97
CA SER A 152 -23.68 -2.07 7.89
C SER A 152 -23.83 -3.56 8.20
N PHE A 153 -23.08 -4.11 9.17
CA PHE A 153 -23.07 -5.54 9.50
C PHE A 153 -23.07 -5.85 11.01
N GLY A 154 -22.91 -4.87 11.89
CA GLY A 154 -22.68 -5.07 13.31
C GLY A 154 -23.76 -5.88 14.03
N GLU A 155 -24.99 -5.92 13.53
CA GLU A 155 -26.09 -6.71 14.09
C GLU A 155 -26.12 -8.17 13.58
N SER A 156 -25.31 -8.53 12.58
CA SER A 156 -25.36 -9.86 11.95
C SER A 156 -24.70 -10.97 12.78
N GLY A 157 -23.80 -10.61 13.69
CA GLY A 157 -23.00 -11.56 14.48
C GLY A 157 -21.86 -12.24 13.70
N HIS A 158 -21.74 -11.98 12.40
CA HIS A 158 -20.68 -12.51 11.55
C HIS A 158 -20.36 -11.54 10.40
N THR A 159 -19.15 -11.59 9.88
CA THR A 159 -18.75 -10.84 8.67
C THR A 159 -17.43 -11.36 8.11
N ASP A 160 -17.09 -10.97 6.88
CA ASP A 160 -15.75 -11.06 6.33
C ASP A 160 -15.02 -9.71 6.53
N LEU A 161 -14.04 -9.68 7.43
CA LEU A 161 -13.34 -8.44 7.78
C LEU A 161 -12.54 -7.85 6.61
N VAL A 162 -12.08 -8.67 5.66
CA VAL A 162 -11.40 -8.14 4.47
C VAL A 162 -12.42 -7.39 3.63
N ARG A 163 -13.51 -8.02 3.25
CA ARG A 163 -14.52 -7.46 2.35
C ARG A 163 -15.30 -6.30 2.98
N SER A 164 -15.59 -6.38 4.28
CA SER A 164 -16.42 -5.38 4.96
C SER A 164 -15.62 -4.19 5.48
N ILE A 165 -14.38 -4.38 5.90
CA ILE A 165 -13.59 -3.36 6.59
C ILE A 165 -12.28 -3.06 5.86
N THR A 166 -11.29 -4.00 5.90
CA THR A 166 -9.92 -3.64 5.56
C THR A 166 -9.76 -3.15 4.13
N PHE A 167 -10.55 -3.68 3.20
CA PHE A 167 -10.55 -3.26 1.81
C PHE A 167 -11.24 -1.89 1.59
N ASN A 168 -12.28 -1.59 2.36
CA ASN A 168 -13.12 -0.41 2.12
C ASN A 168 -12.64 0.84 2.86
N PHE A 169 -12.09 0.70 4.09
CA PHE A 169 -11.79 1.90 4.87
C PHE A 169 -10.68 2.77 4.26
N PRO A 170 -9.58 2.25 3.68
CA PRO A 170 -8.49 3.11 3.21
C PRO A 170 -8.91 4.03 2.07
N VAL A 171 -9.70 3.53 1.12
CA VAL A 171 -10.16 4.36 -0.01
C VAL A 171 -11.11 5.47 0.45
N GLN A 172 -11.98 5.18 1.43
CA GLN A 172 -12.87 6.20 2.00
C GLN A 172 -12.11 7.22 2.84
N VAL A 173 -11.06 6.79 3.56
CA VAL A 173 -10.16 7.70 4.27
C VAL A 173 -9.45 8.64 3.28
N ILE A 174 -8.88 8.10 2.19
CA ILE A 174 -8.23 8.91 1.16
C ILE A 174 -9.21 9.90 0.53
N ALA A 175 -10.43 9.47 0.17
CA ALA A 175 -11.44 10.37 -0.40
C ALA A 175 -11.72 11.58 0.51
N ARG A 176 -11.79 11.34 1.82
CA ARG A 176 -12.01 12.41 2.82
C ARG A 176 -10.77 13.30 3.00
N ILE A 177 -9.56 12.72 3.03
CA ILE A 177 -8.30 13.46 3.10
C ILE A 177 -8.15 14.39 1.88
N LEU A 178 -8.61 13.96 0.71
CA LEU A 178 -8.66 14.76 -0.52
C LEU A 178 -9.76 15.82 -0.49
N GLY A 179 -10.63 15.83 0.51
CA GLY A 179 -11.74 16.78 0.63
C GLY A 179 -12.83 16.58 -0.42
N LEU A 180 -13.04 15.34 -0.90
CA LEU A 180 -14.03 15.06 -1.93
C LEU A 180 -15.45 15.09 -1.35
N PRO A 181 -16.47 15.51 -2.13
CA PRO A 181 -17.87 15.44 -1.71
C PRO A 181 -18.30 14.00 -1.44
N ARG A 182 -19.10 13.75 -0.40
CA ARG A 182 -19.62 12.41 -0.06
C ARG A 182 -20.40 11.76 -1.21
N SER A 183 -21.09 12.56 -2.02
CA SER A 183 -21.81 12.10 -3.22
C SER A 183 -20.90 11.40 -4.22
N ASP A 184 -19.62 11.75 -4.25
CA ASP A 184 -18.64 11.26 -5.23
C ASP A 184 -17.89 10.01 -4.77
N TYR A 185 -18.02 9.62 -3.47
CA TYR A 185 -17.29 8.47 -2.93
C TYR A 185 -17.51 7.16 -3.69
N PRO A 186 -18.75 6.77 -4.07
CA PRO A 186 -18.96 5.52 -4.82
C PRO A 186 -18.23 5.52 -6.18
N ARG A 187 -18.27 6.67 -6.87
CA ARG A 187 -17.63 6.87 -8.17
C ARG A 187 -16.10 6.84 -8.02
N PHE A 188 -15.59 7.59 -7.06
CA PHE A 188 -14.14 7.63 -6.74
C PHE A 188 -13.60 6.26 -6.34
N GLN A 189 -14.31 5.53 -5.46
CA GLN A 189 -13.94 4.18 -5.05
C GLN A 189 -13.87 3.23 -6.24
N ARG A 190 -14.85 3.28 -7.13
CA ARG A 190 -14.86 2.47 -8.36
C ARG A 190 -13.62 2.77 -9.21
N TRP A 191 -13.36 4.04 -9.54
CA TRP A 191 -12.21 4.41 -10.35
C TRP A 191 -10.88 4.06 -9.69
N ALA A 192 -10.75 4.20 -8.37
CA ALA A 192 -9.57 3.80 -7.63
C ALA A 192 -9.29 2.30 -7.79
N LEU A 193 -10.32 1.47 -7.67
CA LEU A 193 -10.23 0.02 -7.85
C LEU A 193 -9.93 -0.37 -9.29
N GLU A 194 -10.59 0.25 -10.25
CA GLU A 194 -10.36 0.02 -11.68
C GLU A 194 -8.94 0.42 -12.09
N LEU A 195 -8.39 1.50 -11.53
CA LEU A 195 -7.02 1.93 -11.75
C LEU A 195 -6.01 0.91 -11.20
N THR A 196 -6.22 0.40 -10.00
CA THR A 196 -5.32 -0.62 -9.40
C THR A 196 -5.35 -1.94 -10.16
N SER A 197 -6.43 -2.21 -10.89
CA SER A 197 -6.64 -3.41 -11.69
C SER A 197 -6.14 -3.32 -13.14
N VAL A 198 -5.40 -2.28 -13.50
CA VAL A 198 -4.95 -2.02 -14.88
C VAL A 198 -4.17 -3.19 -15.49
N ALA A 199 -3.40 -3.92 -14.72
CA ALA A 199 -2.68 -5.10 -15.19
C ALA A 199 -3.62 -6.24 -15.62
N ALA A 200 -4.79 -6.35 -15.00
CA ALA A 200 -5.81 -7.36 -15.35
C ALA A 200 -6.69 -6.91 -16.51
N ASN A 201 -6.98 -5.63 -16.60
CA ASN A 201 -7.80 -5.07 -17.68
C ASN A 201 -7.30 -3.66 -18.03
N TRP A 202 -6.46 -3.62 -19.07
CA TRP A 202 -5.81 -2.39 -19.52
C TRP A 202 -6.80 -1.28 -19.90
N GLU A 203 -7.82 -1.61 -20.72
CA GLU A 203 -8.77 -0.61 -21.21
C GLU A 203 -9.55 0.04 -20.07
N ARG A 204 -10.02 -0.76 -19.12
CA ARG A 204 -10.74 -0.28 -17.95
C ARG A 204 -9.86 0.56 -17.02
N GLY A 205 -8.63 0.09 -16.75
CA GLY A 205 -7.70 0.84 -15.92
C GLY A 205 -7.28 2.18 -16.53
N MET A 206 -7.11 2.23 -17.86
CA MET A 206 -6.82 3.47 -18.58
C MET A 206 -8.00 4.43 -18.56
N ALA A 207 -9.24 3.94 -18.78
CA ALA A 207 -10.45 4.75 -18.69
C ALA A 207 -10.63 5.35 -17.29
N ALA A 208 -10.35 4.56 -16.24
CA ALA A 208 -10.37 5.05 -14.86
C ALA A 208 -9.28 6.12 -14.61
N SER A 209 -8.07 5.93 -15.15
CA SER A 209 -6.98 6.92 -15.06
C SER A 209 -7.36 8.26 -15.70
N GLU A 210 -8.00 8.23 -16.87
CA GLU A 210 -8.47 9.43 -17.57
C GLU A 210 -9.62 10.12 -16.82
N ALA A 211 -10.59 9.34 -16.31
CA ALA A 211 -11.70 9.87 -15.52
C ALA A 211 -11.20 10.53 -14.22
N LEU A 212 -10.26 9.91 -13.52
CA LEU A 212 -9.63 10.50 -12.33
C LEU A 212 -8.87 11.78 -12.66
N ARG A 213 -8.15 11.82 -13.80
CA ARG A 213 -7.44 13.02 -14.22
C ARG A 213 -8.40 14.17 -14.49
N ALA A 214 -9.50 13.92 -15.21
CA ALA A 214 -10.51 14.91 -15.50
C ALA A 214 -11.18 15.41 -14.20
N TYR A 215 -11.54 14.50 -13.32
CA TYR A 215 -12.14 14.81 -12.01
C TYR A 215 -11.21 15.67 -11.14
N PHE A 216 -9.95 15.29 -11.01
CA PHE A 216 -9.00 16.08 -10.24
C PHE A 216 -8.72 17.45 -10.85
N ALA A 217 -8.82 17.61 -12.18
CA ALA A 217 -8.66 18.92 -12.81
C ALA A 217 -9.74 19.90 -12.32
N GLU A 218 -11.01 19.48 -12.24
CA GLU A 218 -12.09 20.29 -11.73
C GLU A 218 -11.94 20.59 -10.23
N VAL A 219 -11.60 19.57 -9.44
CA VAL A 219 -11.38 19.74 -7.99
C VAL A 219 -10.21 20.71 -7.73
N MET A 220 -9.10 20.60 -8.46
CA MET A 220 -7.96 21.50 -8.30
C MET A 220 -8.30 22.95 -8.65
N GLU A 221 -9.08 23.18 -9.71
CA GLU A 221 -9.52 24.53 -10.08
C GLU A 221 -10.39 25.13 -8.97
N ASP A 222 -11.34 24.35 -8.41
CA ASP A 222 -12.11 24.79 -7.27
C ASP A 222 -11.23 25.11 -6.05
N ARG A 223 -10.24 24.25 -5.73
CA ARG A 223 -9.36 24.47 -4.59
C ARG A 223 -8.38 25.64 -4.75
N ARG A 224 -8.08 26.04 -5.98
CA ARG A 224 -7.35 27.30 -6.24
C ARG A 224 -8.21 28.52 -5.91
N ALA A 225 -9.49 28.48 -6.26
CA ALA A 225 -10.44 29.54 -5.98
C ALA A 225 -10.91 29.56 -4.51
N HIS A 226 -11.15 28.38 -3.95
CA HIS A 226 -11.73 28.16 -2.63
C HIS A 226 -10.91 27.11 -1.84
N PRO A 227 -9.74 27.48 -1.30
CA PRO A 227 -8.90 26.54 -0.55
C PRO A 227 -9.59 25.98 0.69
N GLY A 228 -9.59 24.64 0.83
CA GLY A 228 -10.10 23.92 1.99
C GLY A 228 -9.00 23.45 2.95
N ASP A 229 -9.39 22.68 3.97
CA ASP A 229 -8.50 21.96 4.86
C ASP A 229 -8.34 20.50 4.37
N ASP A 230 -7.77 20.34 3.17
CA ASP A 230 -7.62 19.07 2.48
C ASP A 230 -6.27 18.97 1.75
N LEU A 231 -5.89 17.73 1.37
CA LEU A 231 -4.61 17.47 0.73
C LEU A 231 -4.48 18.16 -0.64
N ILE A 232 -5.54 18.24 -1.43
CA ILE A 232 -5.50 18.90 -2.74
C ILE A 232 -5.19 20.39 -2.56
N SER A 233 -5.84 21.04 -1.58
CA SER A 233 -5.56 22.43 -1.21
C SER A 233 -4.11 22.64 -0.75
N ASP A 234 -3.54 21.69 -0.04
CA ASP A 234 -2.14 21.72 0.37
C ASP A 234 -1.21 21.62 -0.87
N LEU A 235 -1.47 20.68 -1.78
CA LEU A 235 -0.66 20.46 -2.97
C LEU A 235 -0.66 21.63 -3.95
N VAL A 236 -1.84 22.21 -4.24
CA VAL A 236 -1.93 23.37 -5.18
C VAL A 236 -1.27 24.63 -4.65
N ARG A 237 -1.01 24.70 -3.34
CA ARG A 237 -0.33 25.83 -2.69
C ARG A 237 1.12 25.53 -2.28
N ALA A 238 1.55 24.27 -2.40
CA ALA A 238 2.89 23.87 -2.00
C ALA A 238 3.97 24.67 -2.75
N GLU A 239 4.89 25.26 -1.99
CA GLU A 239 6.04 25.99 -2.53
C GLU A 239 7.26 25.76 -1.65
N VAL A 240 8.37 25.39 -2.27
CA VAL A 240 9.67 25.20 -1.61
C VAL A 240 10.74 25.86 -2.47
N GLU A 241 11.44 26.84 -1.92
CA GLU A 241 12.53 27.58 -2.60
C GLU A 241 12.10 28.21 -3.95
N GLY A 242 10.82 28.58 -4.08
CA GLY A 242 10.24 29.15 -5.29
C GLY A 242 9.72 28.12 -6.31
N GLU A 243 9.98 26.84 -6.08
CA GLU A 243 9.44 25.74 -6.89
C GLU A 243 8.04 25.37 -6.45
N ARG A 244 7.19 25.02 -7.42
CA ARG A 244 5.80 24.56 -7.20
C ARG A 244 5.51 23.36 -8.07
N LEU A 245 4.56 22.53 -7.63
CA LEU A 245 4.06 21.43 -8.45
C LEU A 245 3.29 21.96 -9.67
N THR A 246 3.56 21.41 -10.83
CA THR A 246 2.71 21.55 -12.00
C THR A 246 1.43 20.75 -11.86
N ASP A 247 0.41 21.06 -12.65
CA ASP A 247 -0.86 20.33 -12.65
C ASP A 247 -0.65 18.84 -12.96
N GLU A 248 0.21 18.51 -13.92
CA GLU A 248 0.52 17.12 -14.27
C GLU A 248 1.22 16.37 -13.14
N GLU A 249 2.12 17.02 -12.40
CA GLU A 249 2.76 16.43 -11.22
C GLU A 249 1.74 16.15 -10.11
N ILE A 250 0.79 17.07 -9.89
CA ILE A 250 -0.29 16.85 -8.91
C ILE A 250 -1.19 15.71 -9.39
N TYR A 251 -1.63 15.68 -10.66
CA TYR A 251 -2.45 14.57 -11.18
C TYR A 251 -1.74 13.22 -11.06
N SER A 252 -0.45 13.17 -11.40
CA SER A 252 0.34 11.95 -11.29
C SER A 252 0.49 11.50 -9.84
N PHE A 253 0.71 12.44 -8.93
CA PHE A 253 0.79 12.15 -7.50
C PHE A 253 -0.54 11.65 -6.93
N LEU A 254 -1.67 12.30 -7.27
CA LEU A 254 -2.99 11.89 -6.79
C LEU A 254 -3.37 10.50 -7.33
N ARG A 255 -3.05 10.17 -8.59
CA ARG A 255 -3.27 8.83 -9.14
C ARG A 255 -2.37 7.78 -8.47
N LEU A 256 -1.11 8.10 -8.18
CA LEU A 256 -0.22 7.21 -7.43
C LEU A 256 -0.71 6.97 -6.00
N LEU A 257 -1.29 7.98 -5.36
CA LEU A 257 -1.76 7.89 -3.98
C LEU A 257 -2.80 6.77 -3.79
N LEU A 258 -3.60 6.47 -4.82
CA LEU A 258 -4.66 5.45 -4.76
C LEU A 258 -4.08 4.04 -4.57
N PRO A 259 -3.29 3.48 -5.51
CA PRO A 259 -2.71 2.15 -5.29
C PRO A 259 -1.74 2.14 -4.11
N ALA A 260 -0.95 3.20 -3.91
CA ALA A 260 0.02 3.25 -2.82
C ALA A 260 -0.62 3.30 -1.43
N GLY A 261 -1.75 3.99 -1.26
CA GLY A 261 -2.40 4.16 0.04
C GLY A 261 -3.51 3.13 0.30
N VAL A 262 -4.30 2.78 -0.71
CA VAL A 262 -5.43 1.84 -0.55
C VAL A 262 -4.92 0.41 -0.49
N GLU A 263 -4.20 -0.03 -1.53
CA GLU A 263 -3.79 -1.42 -1.71
C GLU A 263 -2.91 -1.92 -0.56
N THR A 264 -1.95 -1.13 -0.14
CA THR A 264 -1.00 -1.54 0.90
C THR A 264 -1.60 -1.53 2.29
N THR A 265 -2.46 -0.56 2.61
CA THR A 265 -3.05 -0.42 3.93
C THR A 265 -4.08 -1.52 4.22
N TYR A 266 -4.93 -1.88 3.23
CA TYR A 266 -5.85 -2.98 3.46
C TYR A 266 -5.12 -4.30 3.67
N ARG A 267 -4.04 -4.54 2.92
CA ARG A 267 -3.26 -5.78 3.01
C ARG A 267 -2.57 -5.92 4.36
N VAL A 268 -1.87 -4.89 4.83
CA VAL A 268 -1.21 -4.97 6.14
C VAL A 268 -2.21 -5.10 7.28
N SER A 269 -3.35 -4.42 7.20
CA SER A 269 -4.41 -4.53 8.21
C SER A 269 -5.03 -5.94 8.23
N GLY A 270 -5.25 -6.51 7.04
CA GLY A 270 -5.71 -7.89 6.89
C GLY A 270 -4.70 -8.91 7.42
N SER A 271 -3.40 -8.74 7.09
CA SER A 271 -2.33 -9.63 7.56
C SER A 271 -2.13 -9.55 9.07
N LEU A 272 -2.24 -8.36 9.67
CA LEU A 272 -2.21 -8.19 11.13
C LEU A 272 -3.38 -8.93 11.80
N LEU A 273 -4.60 -8.73 11.33
CA LEU A 273 -5.79 -9.41 11.87
C LEU A 273 -5.70 -10.93 11.68
N PHE A 274 -5.22 -11.39 10.52
CA PHE A 274 -4.98 -12.81 10.25
C PHE A 274 -3.99 -13.42 11.26
N ALA A 275 -2.84 -12.75 11.49
CA ALA A 275 -1.84 -13.22 12.43
C ALA A 275 -2.40 -13.32 13.87
N LEU A 276 -3.10 -12.28 14.32
CA LEU A 276 -3.70 -12.23 15.65
C LEU A 276 -4.82 -13.28 15.84
N LEU A 277 -5.68 -13.49 14.84
CA LEU A 277 -6.77 -14.45 14.91
C LEU A 277 -6.27 -15.90 14.93
N ASN A 278 -5.11 -16.18 14.33
CA ASN A 278 -4.45 -17.48 14.39
C ASN A 278 -3.56 -17.68 15.63
N ASP A 279 -3.27 -16.61 16.41
CA ASP A 279 -2.55 -16.69 17.69
C ASP A 279 -3.38 -15.99 18.79
N ARG A 280 -4.32 -16.73 19.37
CA ARG A 280 -5.27 -16.20 20.36
C ARG A 280 -4.62 -15.52 21.57
N PRO A 281 -3.52 -16.01 22.14
CA PRO A 281 -2.79 -15.31 23.19
C PRO A 281 -2.35 -13.90 22.77
N GLN A 282 -1.79 -13.73 21.57
CA GLN A 282 -1.40 -12.41 21.06
C GLN A 282 -2.62 -11.52 20.78
N PHE A 283 -3.70 -12.10 20.23
CA PHE A 283 -4.97 -11.38 20.07
C PHE A 283 -5.48 -10.80 21.40
N HIS A 284 -5.58 -11.62 22.44
CA HIS A 284 -6.08 -11.19 23.75
C HIS A 284 -5.15 -10.14 24.39
N ALA A 285 -3.84 -10.32 24.28
CA ALA A 285 -2.90 -9.33 24.80
C ALA A 285 -3.08 -7.94 24.16
N LEU A 286 -3.24 -7.90 22.82
CA LEU A 286 -3.50 -6.63 22.13
C LEU A 286 -4.92 -6.09 22.42
N PHE A 287 -5.91 -6.98 22.55
CA PHE A 287 -7.28 -6.61 22.90
C PHE A 287 -7.37 -5.95 24.27
N GLU A 288 -6.61 -6.42 25.25
CA GLU A 288 -6.56 -5.91 26.63
C GLU A 288 -5.65 -4.68 26.77
N ASP A 289 -4.53 -4.66 26.05
CA ASP A 289 -3.55 -3.55 26.08
C ASP A 289 -3.27 -2.99 24.68
N ARG A 290 -3.99 -1.92 24.34
CA ARG A 290 -3.85 -1.22 23.05
C ARG A 290 -2.51 -0.53 22.86
N THR A 291 -1.72 -0.35 23.93
CA THR A 291 -0.37 0.24 23.83
C THR A 291 0.60 -0.69 23.09
N LEU A 292 0.26 -1.96 22.95
CA LEU A 292 1.01 -2.94 22.17
C LEU A 292 0.84 -2.78 20.64
N TYR A 293 -0.14 -1.96 20.20
CA TYR A 293 -0.42 -1.81 18.77
C TYR A 293 0.79 -1.46 17.90
N PRO A 294 1.66 -0.48 18.27
CA PRO A 294 2.79 -0.11 17.45
C PRO A 294 3.70 -1.30 17.13
N GLN A 295 4.02 -2.12 18.12
CA GLN A 295 4.89 -3.28 17.89
C GLN A 295 4.17 -4.41 17.13
N ALA A 296 2.87 -4.62 17.36
CA ALA A 296 2.07 -5.59 16.61
C ALA A 296 2.02 -5.23 15.12
N PHE A 297 1.84 -3.94 14.80
CA PHE A 297 1.80 -3.44 13.44
C PHE A 297 3.17 -3.54 12.74
N GLU A 298 4.27 -3.09 13.38
CA GLU A 298 5.62 -3.19 12.81
C GLU A 298 6.00 -4.66 12.56
N GLU A 299 5.63 -5.57 13.45
CA GLU A 299 5.87 -6.99 13.25
C GLU A 299 5.03 -7.55 12.09
N ALA A 300 3.81 -7.10 11.90
CA ALA A 300 3.00 -7.49 10.73
C ALA A 300 3.64 -7.03 9.42
N VAL A 301 4.11 -5.77 9.36
CA VAL A 301 4.83 -5.23 8.21
C VAL A 301 6.15 -5.96 7.95
N ARG A 302 6.85 -6.40 9.01
CA ARG A 302 8.05 -7.22 8.85
C ARG A 302 7.69 -8.62 8.34
N TRP A 303 6.75 -9.28 9.01
CA TRP A 303 6.43 -10.69 8.78
C TRP A 303 5.77 -10.92 7.43
N GLU A 304 4.79 -10.10 7.07
CA GLU A 304 4.07 -10.18 5.80
C GLU A 304 3.89 -8.76 5.24
N PRO A 305 4.96 -8.19 4.61
CA PRO A 305 4.85 -6.87 4.01
C PRO A 305 3.83 -6.89 2.87
N PRO A 306 2.96 -5.87 2.76
CA PRO A 306 1.95 -5.82 1.71
C PRO A 306 2.55 -5.81 0.30
N VAL A 307 3.74 -5.20 0.15
CA VAL A 307 4.56 -5.21 -1.06
C VAL A 307 5.81 -6.02 -0.78
N THR A 308 5.95 -7.15 -1.43
CA THR A 308 7.06 -8.09 -1.19
C THR A 308 8.22 -7.92 -2.15
N VAL A 309 8.05 -7.14 -3.22
CA VAL A 309 9.06 -6.88 -4.24
C VAL A 309 9.13 -5.38 -4.54
N ILE A 310 10.34 -4.82 -4.54
CA ILE A 310 10.62 -3.46 -5.00
C ILE A 310 11.60 -3.55 -6.16
N LEU A 311 11.38 -2.75 -7.20
CA LEU A 311 12.20 -2.77 -8.41
C LEU A 311 13.23 -1.64 -8.40
N ARG A 312 14.38 -1.89 -9.02
CA ARG A 312 15.41 -0.92 -9.39
C ARG A 312 15.97 -1.24 -10.76
N ARG A 313 16.72 -0.32 -11.34
CA ARG A 313 17.51 -0.51 -12.56
C ARG A 313 18.95 -0.08 -12.33
N ALA A 314 19.91 -0.87 -12.79
CA ALA A 314 21.32 -0.48 -12.73
C ALA A 314 21.56 0.72 -13.66
N ALA A 315 21.99 1.86 -13.10
CA ALA A 315 22.31 3.08 -13.85
C ALA A 315 23.72 3.03 -14.47
N ARG A 316 24.50 2.02 -14.09
CA ARG A 316 25.87 1.75 -14.57
C ARG A 316 26.27 0.32 -14.25
N ASP A 317 27.31 -0.17 -14.91
CA ASP A 317 27.95 -1.43 -14.54
C ASP A 317 28.35 -1.40 -13.06
N THR A 318 28.00 -2.45 -12.31
CA THR A 318 28.27 -2.54 -10.88
C THR A 318 28.45 -4.01 -10.46
N GLU A 319 28.75 -4.22 -9.18
CA GLU A 319 28.87 -5.54 -8.58
C GLU A 319 28.20 -5.56 -7.19
N LEU A 320 27.45 -6.62 -6.91
CA LEU A 320 26.84 -6.86 -5.60
C LEU A 320 27.10 -8.30 -5.17
N CYS A 321 27.79 -8.50 -4.04
CA CYS A 321 28.18 -9.83 -3.51
C CYS A 321 28.90 -10.74 -4.54
N GLY A 322 29.76 -10.17 -5.38
CA GLY A 322 30.49 -10.91 -6.40
C GLY A 322 29.70 -11.16 -7.70
N VAL A 323 28.43 -10.78 -7.75
CA VAL A 323 27.61 -10.85 -8.94
C VAL A 323 27.76 -9.55 -9.73
N LYS A 324 28.20 -9.65 -10.99
CA LYS A 324 28.29 -8.52 -11.91
C LYS A 324 26.90 -8.16 -12.41
N ILE A 325 26.59 -6.88 -12.43
CA ILE A 325 25.30 -6.30 -12.87
C ILE A 325 25.61 -5.29 -13.96
N GLU A 326 25.11 -5.55 -15.16
CA GLU A 326 25.29 -4.68 -16.30
C GLU A 326 24.39 -3.45 -16.23
N GLU A 327 24.82 -2.32 -16.78
CA GLU A 327 23.99 -1.13 -16.95
C GLU A 327 22.69 -1.49 -17.67
N GLY A 328 21.55 -0.99 -17.16
CA GLY A 328 20.21 -1.27 -17.71
C GLY A 328 19.56 -2.54 -17.18
N ALA A 329 20.26 -3.38 -16.40
CA ALA A 329 19.67 -4.57 -15.78
C ALA A 329 18.57 -4.18 -14.77
N ASP A 330 17.42 -4.83 -14.85
CA ASP A 330 16.35 -4.68 -13.87
C ASP A 330 16.67 -5.53 -12.63
N ILE A 331 16.43 -4.98 -11.44
CA ILE A 331 16.80 -5.55 -10.15
C ILE A 331 15.56 -5.70 -9.29
N ALA A 332 15.18 -6.93 -8.95
CA ALA A 332 14.10 -7.23 -8.05
C ALA A 332 14.63 -7.41 -6.61
N LEU A 333 14.17 -6.55 -5.70
CA LEU A 333 14.49 -6.59 -4.28
C LEU A 333 13.37 -7.34 -3.55
N MET A 334 13.64 -8.55 -3.09
CA MET A 334 12.67 -9.42 -2.43
C MET A 334 12.48 -9.00 -0.96
N ILE A 335 11.67 -7.99 -0.74
CA ILE A 335 11.40 -7.39 0.59
C ILE A 335 10.86 -8.42 1.58
N GLY A 336 9.95 -9.31 1.12
CA GLY A 336 9.41 -10.38 1.95
C GLY A 336 10.52 -11.34 2.43
N ALA A 337 11.44 -11.73 1.54
CA ALA A 337 12.58 -12.57 1.88
C ALA A 337 13.57 -11.85 2.80
N ALA A 338 13.90 -10.60 2.52
CA ALA A 338 14.80 -9.77 3.32
C ALA A 338 14.32 -9.60 4.76
N ASN A 339 13.01 -9.34 4.94
CA ASN A 339 12.39 -9.21 6.26
C ASN A 339 12.32 -10.55 7.04
N ARG A 340 12.57 -11.67 6.37
CA ARG A 340 12.66 -13.01 6.98
C ARG A 340 14.09 -13.59 6.91
N ASP A 341 15.09 -12.74 6.80
CA ASP A 341 16.50 -13.18 6.80
C ASP A 341 16.91 -13.69 8.18
N GLU A 342 17.25 -14.98 8.27
CA GLU A 342 17.69 -15.63 9.51
C GLU A 342 19.02 -15.09 10.05
N ARG A 343 19.81 -14.39 9.22
CA ARG A 343 21.01 -13.67 9.65
C ARG A 343 20.66 -12.43 10.49
N LYS A 344 19.43 -11.92 10.32
CA LYS A 344 18.92 -10.69 10.97
C LYS A 344 17.94 -10.97 12.10
N TYR A 345 17.07 -11.96 11.93
CA TYR A 345 15.98 -12.26 12.85
C TYR A 345 15.99 -13.70 13.34
N VAL A 346 15.72 -13.90 14.62
CA VAL A 346 15.52 -15.24 15.20
C VAL A 346 14.09 -15.67 14.88
N ASP A 347 13.88 -16.92 14.44
CA ASP A 347 12.58 -17.46 14.06
C ASP A 347 11.82 -16.51 13.10
N PRO A 348 12.41 -16.13 11.95
CA PRO A 348 11.93 -15.05 11.12
C PRO A 348 10.53 -15.31 10.50
N ASP A 349 10.16 -16.57 10.35
CA ASP A 349 8.88 -16.98 9.75
C ASP A 349 7.69 -16.90 10.71
N ARG A 350 7.97 -16.80 12.01
CA ARG A 350 6.93 -16.64 13.02
C ARG A 350 6.57 -15.17 13.19
N TYR A 351 5.26 -14.87 13.15
CA TYR A 351 4.75 -13.62 13.68
C TYR A 351 4.85 -13.62 15.20
N ASP A 352 5.48 -12.60 15.76
CA ASP A 352 5.63 -12.46 17.20
C ASP A 352 5.61 -10.97 17.57
N MET A 353 4.45 -10.47 17.99
CA MET A 353 4.30 -9.06 18.33
C MET A 353 5.16 -8.63 19.53
N PHE A 354 5.68 -9.57 20.32
CA PHE A 354 6.59 -9.30 21.43
C PHE A 354 8.06 -9.31 21.02
N ARG A 355 8.35 -9.56 19.73
CA ARG A 355 9.69 -9.45 19.18
C ARG A 355 10.23 -8.04 19.45
N ALA A 356 11.49 -7.95 19.90
CA ALA A 356 12.15 -6.66 20.00
C ALA A 356 12.12 -5.95 18.65
N ILE A 357 11.58 -4.72 18.62
CA ILE A 357 11.48 -3.91 17.40
C ILE A 357 12.88 -3.77 16.80
N ARG A 358 13.02 -4.25 15.58
CA ARG A 358 14.22 -4.12 14.76
C ARG A 358 13.84 -3.46 13.45
N GLN A 359 14.81 -2.79 12.83
CA GLN A 359 14.63 -2.23 11.51
C GLN A 359 14.20 -3.32 10.53
N HIS A 360 13.12 -3.08 9.79
CA HIS A 360 12.68 -3.87 8.65
C HIS A 360 12.63 -2.98 7.40
N VAL A 361 12.52 -3.59 6.23
CA VAL A 361 12.45 -2.88 4.94
C VAL A 361 11.06 -2.88 4.30
N GLY A 362 10.01 -3.21 5.06
CA GLY A 362 8.62 -3.24 4.56
C GLY A 362 8.07 -1.86 4.17
N PHE A 363 8.68 -0.76 4.65
CA PHE A 363 8.43 0.59 4.19
C PHE A 363 9.49 1.12 3.21
N GLY A 364 10.31 0.23 2.65
CA GLY A 364 11.49 0.63 1.88
C GLY A 364 12.61 1.18 2.76
N PHE A 365 13.61 1.79 2.12
CA PHE A 365 14.75 2.43 2.77
C PHE A 365 15.33 3.53 1.88
N GLY A 366 16.15 4.44 2.44
CA GLY A 366 16.82 5.50 1.68
C GLY A 366 15.87 6.63 1.27
N VAL A 367 16.16 7.27 0.14
CA VAL A 367 15.44 8.46 -0.33
C VAL A 367 13.96 8.17 -0.65
N HIS A 368 13.66 6.95 -1.11
CA HIS A 368 12.31 6.49 -1.42
C HIS A 368 11.59 5.78 -0.25
N VAL A 369 12.05 5.96 1.01
CA VAL A 369 11.29 5.44 2.16
C VAL A 369 9.83 5.89 2.07
N CYS A 370 8.90 5.00 2.41
CA CYS A 370 7.47 5.22 2.25
C CYS A 370 7.01 6.59 2.80
N LEU A 371 6.40 7.40 1.94
CA LEU A 371 5.88 8.71 2.31
C LEU A 371 4.69 8.61 3.26
N GLY A 372 3.82 7.61 3.03
CA GLY A 372 2.57 7.38 3.77
C GLY A 372 2.73 6.55 5.05
N MET A 373 3.95 6.20 5.48
CA MET A 373 4.12 5.26 6.62
C MET A 373 3.47 5.72 7.93
N HIS A 374 3.41 7.02 8.18
CA HIS A 374 2.73 7.55 9.37
C HIS A 374 1.22 7.49 9.24
N LEU A 375 0.68 7.74 8.04
CA LEU A 375 -0.73 7.61 7.72
C LEU A 375 -1.18 6.15 7.89
N ALA A 376 -0.48 5.20 7.27
CA ALA A 376 -0.80 3.77 7.36
C ALA A 376 -0.82 3.25 8.81
N ARG A 377 0.17 3.67 9.63
CA ARG A 377 0.21 3.33 11.06
C ARG A 377 -0.98 3.89 11.83
N MET A 378 -1.32 5.13 11.56
CA MET A 378 -2.42 5.84 12.23
C MET A 378 -3.77 5.23 11.84
N GLU A 379 -4.07 5.14 10.55
CA GLU A 379 -5.38 4.66 10.08
C GLU A 379 -5.63 3.19 10.43
N SER A 380 -4.62 2.31 10.30
CA SER A 380 -4.75 0.91 10.73
C SER A 380 -4.95 0.80 12.24
N ARG A 381 -4.25 1.63 13.05
CA ARG A 381 -4.44 1.66 14.51
C ARG A 381 -5.85 2.05 14.88
N VAL A 382 -6.36 3.11 14.30
CA VAL A 382 -7.71 3.58 14.58
C VAL A 382 -8.74 2.55 14.14
N ALA A 383 -8.58 1.97 12.93
CA ALA A 383 -9.49 0.96 12.41
C ALA A 383 -9.58 -0.28 13.30
N ILE A 384 -8.45 -0.84 13.72
CA ILE A 384 -8.42 -2.05 14.56
C ILE A 384 -8.95 -1.76 15.97
N ASN A 385 -8.59 -0.62 16.56
CA ASN A 385 -9.14 -0.24 17.86
C ASN A 385 -10.66 -0.06 17.80
N THR A 386 -11.18 0.58 16.76
CA THR A 386 -12.63 0.75 16.57
C THR A 386 -13.34 -0.61 16.39
N LEU A 387 -12.73 -1.54 15.64
CA LEU A 387 -13.25 -2.91 15.52
C LEU A 387 -13.35 -3.58 16.88
N PHE A 388 -12.30 -3.51 17.67
CA PHE A 388 -12.28 -4.11 19.02
C PHE A 388 -13.30 -3.48 19.96
N ASP A 389 -13.48 -2.17 19.88
CA ASP A 389 -14.43 -1.45 20.74
C ASP A 389 -15.89 -1.75 20.37
N ARG A 390 -16.18 -1.94 19.08
CA ARG A 390 -17.53 -2.17 18.56
C ARG A 390 -17.96 -3.63 18.56
N LEU A 391 -17.06 -4.54 18.20
CA LEU A 391 -17.39 -5.97 18.05
C LEU A 391 -17.01 -6.79 19.30
N GLY A 392 -16.22 -6.21 20.24
CA GLY A 392 -15.66 -6.98 21.34
C GLY A 392 -14.63 -8.03 20.85
N PRO A 393 -14.37 -9.07 21.64
CA PRO A 393 -13.47 -10.14 21.19
C PRO A 393 -14.20 -11.03 20.17
N PHE A 394 -13.64 -11.11 18.96
CA PHE A 394 -14.15 -11.94 17.86
C PHE A 394 -13.20 -13.11 17.56
N THR A 395 -13.67 -14.10 16.82
CA THR A 395 -12.90 -15.30 16.42
C THR A 395 -13.11 -15.60 14.95
N LEU A 396 -12.21 -16.39 14.36
CA LEU A 396 -12.47 -16.95 13.04
C LEU A 396 -13.79 -17.74 13.07
N ASP A 397 -14.54 -17.66 11.98
CA ASP A 397 -15.77 -18.42 11.78
C ASP A 397 -15.40 -19.89 11.58
N PRO A 398 -15.82 -20.81 12.48
CA PRO A 398 -15.49 -22.24 12.39
C PRO A 398 -16.19 -22.96 11.23
N ASP A 399 -17.26 -22.38 10.70
CA ASP A 399 -18.05 -22.96 9.61
C ASP A 399 -17.60 -22.47 8.22
N ALA A 400 -16.71 -21.46 8.17
CA ALA A 400 -16.15 -20.94 6.92
C ALA A 400 -14.87 -21.70 6.50
N GLU A 401 -14.49 -21.53 5.24
CA GLU A 401 -13.17 -22.02 4.80
C GLU A 401 -12.06 -21.30 5.57
N PRO A 402 -11.02 -22.04 6.05
CA PRO A 402 -9.92 -21.43 6.76
C PRO A 402 -9.22 -20.37 5.92
N PRO A 403 -9.10 -19.13 6.40
CA PRO A 403 -8.42 -18.07 5.67
C PRO A 403 -6.94 -18.40 5.49
N HIS A 404 -6.34 -17.89 4.41
CA HIS A 404 -4.92 -18.00 4.15
C HIS A 404 -4.40 -16.74 3.46
N ILE A 405 -3.09 -16.50 3.58
CA ILE A 405 -2.41 -15.44 2.84
C ILE A 405 -1.96 -16.02 1.49
N GLU A 406 -2.11 -15.23 0.43
CA GLU A 406 -1.69 -15.62 -0.91
C GLU A 406 -1.12 -14.43 -1.70
N GLY A 407 -0.50 -14.74 -2.85
CA GLY A 407 0.16 -13.79 -3.75
C GLY A 407 1.68 -13.86 -3.69
N LEU A 408 2.36 -13.24 -4.66
CA LEU A 408 3.82 -13.13 -4.70
C LEU A 408 4.25 -11.68 -4.48
N ALA A 409 3.89 -10.76 -5.37
CA ALA A 409 4.32 -9.36 -5.30
C ALA A 409 3.50 -8.53 -4.28
N PHE A 410 2.21 -8.86 -4.16
CA PHE A 410 1.30 -8.28 -3.18
C PHE A 410 0.65 -9.41 -2.40
N ARG A 411 0.78 -9.38 -1.07
CA ARG A 411 0.37 -10.48 -0.19
C ARG A 411 -0.57 -10.04 0.91
N SER A 412 -1.67 -10.79 1.08
CA SER A 412 -2.62 -10.66 2.21
C SER A 412 -3.64 -11.79 2.19
N PRO A 413 -4.45 -11.98 3.25
CA PRO A 413 -5.67 -12.74 3.12
C PRO A 413 -6.66 -12.00 2.21
N LEU A 414 -7.37 -12.73 1.34
CA LEU A 414 -8.45 -12.20 0.48
C LEU A 414 -9.83 -12.35 1.13
N SER A 415 -9.92 -13.12 2.19
CA SER A 415 -11.10 -13.34 3.00
C SER A 415 -10.68 -13.60 4.45
N LEU A 416 -11.41 -13.04 5.39
CA LEU A 416 -11.19 -13.24 6.83
C LEU A 416 -12.54 -13.30 7.55
N PRO A 417 -13.25 -14.44 7.42
CA PRO A 417 -14.54 -14.63 8.05
C PRO A 417 -14.42 -14.71 9.58
N VAL A 418 -15.24 -13.95 10.28
CA VAL A 418 -15.26 -13.91 11.75
C VAL A 418 -16.67 -13.96 12.30
N VAL A 419 -16.78 -14.44 13.53
CA VAL A 419 -17.99 -14.39 14.36
C VAL A 419 -17.73 -13.58 15.62
N PHE A 420 -18.74 -12.82 16.05
CA PHE A 420 -18.71 -11.94 17.21
C PHE A 420 -20.08 -11.90 17.89
N ALA A 421 -20.15 -11.38 19.10
CA ALA A 421 -21.44 -11.17 19.77
C ALA A 421 -22.23 -10.09 19.02
N ALA A 422 -23.43 -10.43 18.55
CA ALA A 422 -24.33 -9.42 18.00
C ALA A 422 -24.64 -8.36 19.06
N ALA A 423 -24.61 -7.08 18.69
CA ALA A 423 -24.81 -5.95 19.60
C ALA A 423 -26.28 -5.84 20.07
#